data_3f36438b02f27c8816621bbc73764205
#
_entry.id   3f36438b02f27c8816621bbc73764205
#
_cell.length_a   1.000
_cell.length_b   1.000
_cell.length_c   1.000
_cell.angle_alpha   90.00
_cell.angle_beta   90.00
_cell.angle_gamma   90.00
#
_symmetry.space_group_name_H-M   'P 1'
#
loop_
_entity.id
_entity.type
_entity.pdbx_description
1 polymer ?
#
loop_
_entity_poly.entity_id
_entity_poly.type
_entity_poly.pdbx_seq_one_letter_code
_entity_poly.pdbx_strand_id
1 'polypeptide(L)'
;MKELTCAIKKGEIRLDGKTVAISGATGGIGRELCEYLARMGATLLLVDRNPERSLALAGELEAKHGISAEHITLDLEDIARTREVAKTLAEREIDYLILNAGAYSIPRHKCSTGYDNVFQINFVSPYFLARKLLPTLKGRGGRVVAVGSIAHRYSHIDRDDVDFSTRKKASLVYGNAKRHLMFALLSLDPTGEGIAVAHPGITQTNITAHYPKLVYAIIKYPMKVIFMRPKKACLPMICGLFDPCRENEWIGPRIFDVWGRPKKSILKGCPPDEANEIAKRADKIFKELDH
;
A
#
# COMPACT_ATOMS: atom_id res chain seq x y z
N MET A 1 -10.54 9.92 14.58
CA MET A 1 -9.27 10.15 13.84
C MET A 1 -8.26 11.01 14.60
N LYS A 2 -8.61 12.19 15.14
CA LYS A 2 -7.66 13.04 15.91
C LYS A 2 -7.18 12.33 17.18
N GLU A 3 -8.09 11.79 17.97
CA GLU A 3 -7.81 11.05 19.20
C GLU A 3 -7.00 9.78 18.91
N LEU A 4 -7.42 8.98 17.93
CA LEU A 4 -6.69 7.81 17.47
C LEU A 4 -5.24 8.14 17.09
N THR A 5 -5.03 9.20 16.30
CA THR A 5 -3.67 9.65 15.93
C THR A 5 -2.86 10.08 17.15
N CYS A 6 -3.50 10.69 18.16
CA CYS A 6 -2.83 11.07 19.39
C CYS A 6 -2.42 9.85 20.21
N ALA A 7 -3.33 8.91 20.40
CA ALA A 7 -3.08 7.66 21.12
C ALA A 7 -1.96 6.81 20.46
N ILE A 8 -1.96 6.70 19.12
CA ILE A 8 -0.87 6.06 18.37
C ILE A 8 0.48 6.72 18.69
N LYS A 9 0.55 8.05 18.64
CA LYS A 9 1.80 8.78 18.87
C LYS A 9 2.31 8.65 20.30
N LYS A 10 1.42 8.61 21.26
CA LYS A 10 1.74 8.43 22.69
C LYS A 10 2.11 6.99 23.04
N GLY A 11 1.84 6.00 22.13
CA GLY A 11 2.05 4.58 22.40
C GLY A 11 0.99 3.96 23.31
N GLU A 12 -0.18 4.58 23.39
CA GLU A 12 -1.32 4.10 24.18
C GLU A 12 -2.04 2.90 23.53
N ILE A 13 -1.78 2.66 22.23
CA ILE A 13 -2.37 1.55 21.47
C ILE A 13 -1.36 0.42 21.35
N ARG A 14 -1.81 -0.81 21.64
CA ARG A 14 -1.00 -2.01 21.61
C ARG A 14 -1.52 -3.00 20.56
N LEU A 15 -0.60 -3.78 20.01
CA LEU A 15 -0.84 -4.88 19.07
C LEU A 15 -0.18 -6.19 19.54
N ASP A 16 -0.04 -6.36 20.86
CA ASP A 16 0.53 -7.58 21.45
C ASP A 16 -0.30 -8.81 20.98
N GLY A 17 0.38 -9.85 20.55
CA GLY A 17 -0.24 -11.06 20.02
C GLY A 17 -0.87 -10.91 18.63
N LYS A 18 -0.68 -9.76 17.97
CA LYS A 18 -1.15 -9.53 16.59
C LYS A 18 0.01 -9.67 15.60
N THR A 19 -0.26 -10.35 14.49
CA THR A 19 0.69 -10.53 13.38
C THR A 19 0.33 -9.61 12.22
N VAL A 20 1.30 -8.79 11.79
CA VAL A 20 1.14 -7.82 10.69
C VAL A 20 2.09 -8.16 9.55
N ALA A 21 1.55 -8.45 8.37
CA ALA A 21 2.32 -8.60 7.14
C ALA A 21 2.41 -7.24 6.41
N ILE A 22 3.63 -6.85 5.99
CA ILE A 22 3.88 -5.55 5.35
C ILE A 22 4.66 -5.75 4.06
N SER A 23 4.08 -5.38 2.92
CA SER A 23 4.82 -5.37 1.67
C SER A 23 5.65 -4.10 1.52
N GLY A 24 6.90 -4.23 1.02
CA GLY A 24 7.81 -3.10 0.85
C GLY A 24 8.29 -2.51 2.19
N ALA A 25 8.55 -3.37 3.16
CA ALA A 25 8.96 -3.02 4.51
C ALA A 25 10.26 -2.19 4.56
N THR A 26 11.20 -2.43 3.64
CA THR A 26 12.52 -1.76 3.60
C THR A 26 12.47 -0.38 2.93
N GLY A 27 11.35 0.03 2.33
CA GLY A 27 11.15 1.36 1.77
C GLY A 27 11.02 2.45 2.84
N GLY A 28 11.17 3.72 2.45
CA GLY A 28 11.18 4.83 3.41
C GLY A 28 9.92 4.93 4.30
N ILE A 29 8.73 4.69 3.74
CA ILE A 29 7.47 4.65 4.51
C ILE A 29 7.34 3.30 5.21
N GLY A 30 7.70 2.20 4.53
CA GLY A 30 7.63 0.85 5.09
C GLY A 30 8.45 0.69 6.37
N ARG A 31 9.67 1.22 6.39
CA ARG A 31 10.53 1.20 7.58
C ARG A 31 9.90 1.93 8.77
N GLU A 32 9.29 3.08 8.53
CA GLU A 32 8.59 3.81 9.60
C GLU A 32 7.31 3.10 10.07
N LEU A 33 6.60 2.43 9.15
CA LEU A 33 5.48 1.56 9.51
C LEU A 33 5.93 0.43 10.42
N CYS A 34 7.00 -0.29 10.04
CA CYS A 34 7.57 -1.37 10.85
C CYS A 34 7.99 -0.86 12.23
N GLU A 35 8.65 0.29 12.32
CA GLU A 35 9.05 0.92 13.58
C GLU A 35 7.87 1.24 14.50
N TYR A 36 6.77 1.79 13.96
CA TYR A 36 5.56 2.05 14.74
C TYR A 36 4.90 0.76 15.23
N LEU A 37 4.76 -0.24 14.35
CA LEU A 37 4.10 -1.50 14.67
C LEU A 37 4.90 -2.33 15.66
N ALA A 38 6.24 -2.37 15.52
CA ALA A 38 7.14 -2.99 16.50
C ALA A 38 7.01 -2.34 17.88
N ARG A 39 7.00 -1.00 17.94
CA ARG A 39 6.76 -0.26 19.19
C ARG A 39 5.40 -0.57 19.81
N MET A 40 4.40 -0.91 19.00
CA MET A 40 3.07 -1.34 19.47
C MET A 40 3.04 -2.81 19.92
N GLY A 41 4.11 -3.58 19.75
CA GLY A 41 4.24 -4.97 20.19
C GLY A 41 3.76 -5.99 19.15
N ALA A 42 3.58 -5.61 17.88
CA ALA A 42 3.17 -6.54 16.84
C ALA A 42 4.31 -7.49 16.44
N THR A 43 3.96 -8.74 16.12
CA THR A 43 4.80 -9.63 15.31
C THR A 43 4.76 -9.18 13.87
N LEU A 44 5.91 -9.10 13.18
CA LEU A 44 6.01 -8.55 11.85
C LEU A 44 6.44 -9.61 10.83
N LEU A 45 5.73 -9.69 9.70
CA LEU A 45 6.16 -10.43 8.52
C LEU A 45 6.53 -9.40 7.43
N LEU A 46 7.84 -9.26 7.20
CA LEU A 46 8.41 -8.29 6.28
C LEU A 46 8.42 -8.90 4.87
N VAL A 47 7.41 -8.57 4.07
CA VAL A 47 7.28 -9.06 2.69
C VAL A 47 8.01 -8.11 1.75
N ASP A 48 9.20 -8.49 1.28
CA ASP A 48 10.07 -7.61 0.50
C ASP A 48 10.88 -8.41 -0.54
N ARG A 49 11.29 -7.75 -1.63
CA ARG A 49 12.07 -8.41 -2.68
C ARG A 49 13.57 -8.55 -2.35
N ASN A 50 14.08 -7.74 -1.43
CA ASN A 50 15.48 -7.76 -1.03
C ASN A 50 15.66 -8.42 0.34
N PRO A 51 16.14 -9.69 0.38
CA PRO A 51 16.27 -10.43 1.63
C PRO A 51 17.30 -9.82 2.57
N GLU A 52 18.45 -9.34 2.08
CA GLU A 52 19.50 -8.75 2.93
C GLU A 52 18.98 -7.56 3.73
N ARG A 53 18.35 -6.61 3.04
CA ARG A 53 17.79 -5.40 3.69
C ARG A 53 16.67 -5.75 4.66
N SER A 54 15.86 -6.72 4.31
CA SER A 54 14.71 -7.12 5.11
C SER A 54 15.14 -7.86 6.37
N LEU A 55 16.09 -8.77 6.26
CA LEU A 55 16.68 -9.49 7.43
C LEU A 55 17.42 -8.52 8.36
N ALA A 56 18.18 -7.57 7.81
CA ALA A 56 18.82 -6.52 8.62
C ALA A 56 17.78 -5.69 9.38
N LEU A 57 16.68 -5.29 8.72
CA LEU A 57 15.59 -4.55 9.36
C LEU A 57 14.91 -5.41 10.44
N ALA A 58 14.66 -6.68 10.20
CA ALA A 58 14.07 -7.59 11.18
C ALA A 58 14.93 -7.65 12.45
N GLY A 59 16.24 -7.91 12.33
CA GLY A 59 17.16 -7.94 13.46
C GLY A 59 17.24 -6.62 14.24
N GLU A 60 17.20 -5.46 13.54
CA GLU A 60 17.15 -4.15 14.19
C GLU A 60 15.88 -3.98 15.04
N LEU A 61 14.71 -4.39 14.49
CA LEU A 61 13.43 -4.26 15.17
C LEU A 61 13.32 -5.21 16.38
N GLU A 62 13.79 -6.44 16.23
CA GLU A 62 13.85 -7.43 17.31
C GLU A 62 14.72 -6.94 18.46
N ALA A 63 15.96 -6.50 18.15
CA ALA A 63 16.90 -6.00 19.15
C ALA A 63 16.37 -4.76 19.89
N LYS A 64 15.66 -3.89 19.19
CA LYS A 64 15.20 -2.61 19.75
C LYS A 64 13.88 -2.72 20.52
N HIS A 65 12.95 -3.57 20.08
CA HIS A 65 11.59 -3.60 20.57
C HIS A 65 11.20 -4.91 21.27
N GLY A 66 12.03 -5.96 21.17
CA GLY A 66 11.76 -7.27 21.77
C GLY A 66 10.57 -7.99 21.12
N ILE A 67 10.27 -7.70 19.86
CA ILE A 67 9.21 -8.37 19.07
C ILE A 67 9.82 -9.47 18.20
N SER A 68 8.99 -10.29 17.56
CA SER A 68 9.41 -11.19 16.48
C SER A 68 9.22 -10.53 15.12
N ALA A 69 10.23 -10.64 14.24
CA ALA A 69 10.18 -10.14 12.88
C ALA A 69 10.80 -11.13 11.90
N GLU A 70 10.03 -11.60 10.94
CA GLU A 70 10.47 -12.57 9.92
C GLU A 70 10.43 -11.93 8.52
N HIS A 71 11.33 -12.42 7.65
CA HIS A 71 11.36 -12.02 6.24
C HIS A 71 10.64 -13.04 5.34
N ILE A 72 9.87 -12.56 4.39
CA ILE A 72 9.27 -13.34 3.30
C ILE A 72 9.65 -12.69 1.97
N THR A 73 10.38 -13.43 1.12
CA THR A 73 10.77 -12.90 -0.20
C THR A 73 9.60 -12.85 -1.15
N LEU A 74 9.30 -11.67 -1.68
CA LEU A 74 8.31 -11.45 -2.73
C LEU A 74 8.72 -10.31 -3.66
N ASP A 75 8.88 -10.62 -4.95
CA ASP A 75 8.81 -9.62 -6.01
C ASP A 75 7.38 -9.60 -6.56
N LEU A 76 6.73 -8.42 -6.53
CA LEU A 76 5.35 -8.25 -7.01
C LEU A 76 5.24 -8.35 -8.56
N GLU A 77 6.34 -8.40 -9.28
CA GLU A 77 6.32 -8.72 -10.72
C GLU A 77 6.09 -10.22 -10.97
N ASP A 78 6.42 -11.07 -9.99
CA ASP A 78 6.23 -12.51 -10.04
C ASP A 78 4.88 -12.93 -9.46
N ILE A 79 3.93 -13.26 -10.35
CA ILE A 79 2.59 -13.69 -9.94
C ILE A 79 2.59 -15.10 -9.34
N ALA A 80 3.47 -16.00 -9.80
CA ALA A 80 3.56 -17.34 -9.24
C ALA A 80 4.02 -17.25 -7.79
N ARG A 81 5.07 -16.47 -7.53
CA ARG A 81 5.55 -16.21 -6.17
C ARG A 81 4.51 -15.48 -5.32
N THR A 82 3.72 -14.57 -5.91
CA THR A 82 2.62 -13.89 -5.21
C THR A 82 1.56 -14.88 -4.72
N ARG A 83 1.21 -15.91 -5.49
CA ARG A 83 0.28 -16.97 -5.09
C ARG A 83 0.84 -17.78 -3.90
N GLU A 84 2.09 -18.20 -3.98
CA GLU A 84 2.76 -18.94 -2.90
C GLU A 84 2.79 -18.14 -1.60
N VAL A 85 3.15 -16.86 -1.68
CA VAL A 85 3.18 -15.97 -0.51
C VAL A 85 1.78 -15.75 0.05
N ALA A 86 0.75 -15.63 -0.80
CA ALA A 86 -0.64 -15.54 -0.33
C ALA A 86 -1.03 -16.78 0.50
N LYS A 87 -0.65 -17.98 0.05
CA LYS A 87 -0.87 -19.24 0.80
C LYS A 87 -0.11 -19.23 2.12
N THR A 88 1.19 -18.92 2.08
CA THR A 88 2.03 -18.81 3.29
C THR A 88 1.44 -17.84 4.31
N LEU A 89 0.99 -16.66 3.88
CA LEU A 89 0.40 -15.66 4.77
C LEU A 89 -0.95 -16.13 5.36
N ALA A 90 -1.74 -16.89 4.61
CA ALA A 90 -2.97 -17.48 5.13
C ALA A 90 -2.69 -18.54 6.21
N GLU A 91 -1.66 -19.36 6.02
CA GLU A 91 -1.22 -20.39 6.98
C GLU A 91 -0.58 -19.79 8.25
N ARG A 92 0.02 -18.58 8.13
CA ARG A 92 0.59 -17.82 9.26
C ARG A 92 -0.44 -17.08 10.10
N GLU A 93 -1.72 -17.20 9.77
CA GLU A 93 -2.83 -16.61 10.52
C GLU A 93 -2.64 -15.11 10.83
N ILE A 94 -2.22 -14.34 9.83
CA ILE A 94 -2.02 -12.90 10.00
C ILE A 94 -3.31 -12.17 10.41
N ASP A 95 -3.17 -11.13 11.23
CA ASP A 95 -4.30 -10.27 11.61
C ASP A 95 -4.43 -9.06 10.68
N TYR A 96 -3.32 -8.55 10.15
CA TYR A 96 -3.33 -7.38 9.27
C TYR A 96 -2.40 -7.55 8.08
N LEU A 97 -2.82 -7.05 6.93
CA LEU A 97 -2.01 -6.97 5.71
C LEU A 97 -1.87 -5.51 5.30
N ILE A 98 -0.63 -4.98 5.25
CA ILE A 98 -0.36 -3.63 4.74
C ILE A 98 0.27 -3.74 3.35
N LEU A 99 -0.47 -3.34 2.32
CA LEU A 99 -0.05 -3.26 0.94
C LEU A 99 0.64 -1.90 0.70
N ASN A 100 1.91 -1.82 1.12
CA ASN A 100 2.71 -0.59 1.05
C ASN A 100 3.66 -0.56 -0.14
N ALA A 101 4.11 -1.71 -0.63
CA ALA A 101 4.98 -1.78 -1.80
C ALA A 101 4.35 -1.09 -3.02
N GLY A 102 5.19 -0.45 -3.83
CA GLY A 102 4.79 0.18 -5.06
C GLY A 102 5.99 0.75 -5.81
N ALA A 103 5.86 0.90 -7.12
CA ALA A 103 6.90 1.42 -7.99
C ALA A 103 6.36 2.56 -8.85
N TYR A 104 7.19 3.60 -9.03
CA TYR A 104 6.90 4.76 -9.85
C TYR A 104 8.08 5.07 -10.76
N SER A 105 7.81 5.31 -12.04
CA SER A 105 8.84 5.74 -13.01
C SER A 105 10.05 4.81 -13.10
N ILE A 106 9.80 3.50 -13.12
CA ILE A 106 10.80 2.46 -13.36
C ILE A 106 10.88 2.13 -14.85
N PRO A 107 11.97 1.48 -15.32
CA PRO A 107 12.02 0.90 -16.66
C PRO A 107 10.84 -0.06 -16.87
N ARG A 108 10.15 0.11 -17.99
CA ARG A 108 8.89 -0.60 -18.27
C ARG A 108 9.10 -1.82 -19.13
N HIS A 109 8.42 -2.90 -18.79
CA HIS A 109 8.36 -4.14 -19.55
C HIS A 109 7.06 -4.88 -19.21
N LYS A 110 6.76 -5.92 -19.96
CA LYS A 110 5.63 -6.82 -19.65
C LYS A 110 6.08 -7.94 -18.75
N CYS A 111 5.28 -8.19 -17.71
CA CYS A 111 5.43 -9.35 -16.82
C CYS A 111 4.92 -10.64 -17.50
N SER A 112 5.13 -11.80 -16.87
CA SER A 112 4.61 -13.10 -17.32
C SER A 112 3.08 -13.15 -17.48
N THR A 113 2.37 -12.30 -16.77
CA THR A 113 0.92 -12.09 -16.89
C THR A 113 0.49 -11.35 -18.16
N GLY A 114 1.44 -10.81 -18.92
CA GLY A 114 1.18 -9.93 -20.06
C GLY A 114 0.91 -8.46 -19.69
N TYR A 115 0.74 -8.12 -18.41
CA TYR A 115 0.57 -6.75 -17.95
C TYR A 115 1.89 -6.00 -17.82
N ASP A 116 1.83 -4.67 -17.96
CA ASP A 116 2.93 -3.76 -17.66
C ASP A 116 3.36 -3.90 -16.18
N ASN A 117 4.67 -3.89 -15.93
CA ASN A 117 5.20 -4.12 -14.58
C ASN A 117 4.75 -3.07 -13.56
N VAL A 118 4.53 -1.81 -13.96
CA VAL A 118 3.99 -0.79 -13.05
C VAL A 118 2.56 -1.12 -12.64
N PHE A 119 1.75 -1.61 -13.59
CA PHE A 119 0.39 -2.06 -13.31
C PHE A 119 0.38 -3.34 -12.47
N GLN A 120 1.27 -4.29 -12.77
CA GLN A 120 1.45 -5.52 -12.01
C GLN A 120 1.80 -5.24 -10.54
N ILE A 121 2.85 -4.46 -10.28
CA ILE A 121 3.35 -4.14 -8.94
C ILE A 121 2.34 -3.33 -8.12
N ASN A 122 1.67 -2.36 -8.76
CA ASN A 122 0.82 -1.42 -8.01
C ASN A 122 -0.66 -1.82 -7.94
N PHE A 123 -1.08 -2.82 -8.72
CA PHE A 123 -2.48 -3.26 -8.72
C PHE A 123 -2.62 -4.79 -8.73
N VAL A 124 -2.13 -5.50 -9.75
CA VAL A 124 -2.48 -6.92 -9.95
C VAL A 124 -2.09 -7.77 -8.75
N SER A 125 -0.81 -7.79 -8.39
CA SER A 125 -0.30 -8.59 -7.28
C SER A 125 -0.82 -8.14 -5.90
N PRO A 126 -0.86 -6.82 -5.57
CA PRO A 126 -1.47 -6.36 -4.32
C PRO A 126 -2.96 -6.70 -4.22
N TYR A 127 -3.72 -6.57 -5.30
CA TYR A 127 -5.13 -6.95 -5.31
C TYR A 127 -5.32 -8.45 -5.12
N PHE A 128 -4.48 -9.27 -5.77
CA PHE A 128 -4.49 -10.72 -5.61
C PHE A 128 -4.28 -11.12 -4.14
N LEU A 129 -3.24 -10.57 -3.48
CA LEU A 129 -2.98 -10.81 -2.07
C LEU A 129 -4.17 -10.41 -1.20
N ALA A 130 -4.70 -9.20 -1.41
CA ALA A 130 -5.85 -8.72 -0.64
C ALA A 130 -7.06 -9.65 -0.77
N ARG A 131 -7.42 -10.01 -1.99
CA ARG A 131 -8.59 -10.84 -2.27
C ARG A 131 -8.48 -12.24 -1.67
N LYS A 132 -7.29 -12.83 -1.72
CA LYS A 132 -7.03 -14.16 -1.12
C LYS A 132 -7.10 -14.12 0.40
N LEU A 133 -6.58 -13.07 1.02
CA LEU A 133 -6.41 -13.01 2.46
C LEU A 133 -7.58 -12.35 3.20
N LEU A 134 -8.38 -11.52 2.52
CA LEU A 134 -9.48 -10.77 3.14
C LEU A 134 -10.47 -11.64 3.94
N PRO A 135 -10.92 -12.82 3.46
CA PRO A 135 -11.83 -13.66 4.24
C PRO A 135 -11.23 -14.10 5.58
N THR A 136 -9.99 -14.58 5.57
CA THR A 136 -9.27 -15.00 6.78
C THR A 136 -9.05 -13.82 7.73
N LEU A 137 -8.61 -12.68 7.20
CA LEU A 137 -8.41 -11.46 8.00
C LEU A 137 -9.71 -11.00 8.67
N LYS A 138 -10.82 -10.93 7.93
CA LYS A 138 -12.13 -10.55 8.50
C LYS A 138 -12.60 -11.55 9.57
N GLY A 139 -12.41 -12.83 9.36
CA GLY A 139 -12.74 -13.86 10.35
C GLY A 139 -11.98 -13.69 11.69
N ARG A 140 -10.82 -13.02 11.67
CA ARG A 140 -10.01 -12.71 12.85
C ARG A 140 -10.22 -11.28 13.39
N GLY A 141 -11.16 -10.53 12.82
CA GLY A 141 -11.38 -9.11 13.13
C GLY A 141 -10.26 -8.19 12.62
N GLY A 142 -9.45 -8.70 11.72
CA GLY A 142 -8.36 -7.98 11.08
C GLY A 142 -8.76 -7.35 9.75
N ARG A 143 -7.78 -6.81 8.99
CA ARG A 143 -8.05 -6.12 7.74
C ARG A 143 -6.86 -5.92 6.83
N VAL A 144 -7.16 -5.50 5.60
CA VAL A 144 -6.20 -5.01 4.61
C VAL A 144 -6.12 -3.49 4.68
N VAL A 145 -4.90 -2.96 4.73
CA VAL A 145 -4.62 -1.51 4.56
C VAL A 145 -3.82 -1.32 3.29
N ALA A 146 -4.36 -0.63 2.31
CA ALA A 146 -3.69 -0.40 1.04
C ALA A 146 -3.20 1.05 0.91
N VAL A 147 -1.96 1.22 0.44
CA VAL A 147 -1.40 2.54 0.15
C VAL A 147 -1.93 3.07 -1.17
N GLY A 148 -2.87 4.01 -1.06
CA GLY A 148 -3.43 4.78 -2.17
C GLY A 148 -2.55 5.97 -2.57
N SER A 149 -2.97 6.67 -3.62
CA SER A 149 -2.29 7.86 -4.11
C SER A 149 -3.25 8.87 -4.74
N ILE A 150 -2.98 10.17 -4.57
CA ILE A 150 -3.69 11.24 -5.31
C ILE A 150 -3.50 11.12 -6.83
N ALA A 151 -2.50 10.35 -7.28
CA ALA A 151 -2.26 10.12 -8.70
C ALA A 151 -3.44 9.43 -9.40
N HIS A 152 -4.33 8.75 -8.67
CA HIS A 152 -5.56 8.18 -9.23
C HIS A 152 -6.45 9.22 -9.93
N ARG A 153 -6.33 10.51 -9.56
CA ARG A 153 -7.08 11.62 -10.16
C ARG A 153 -6.57 12.02 -11.54
N TYR A 154 -5.36 11.59 -11.92
CA TYR A 154 -4.74 11.95 -13.19
C TYR A 154 -5.08 11.01 -14.33
N SER A 155 -5.75 9.89 -14.03
CA SER A 155 -6.06 8.84 -15.00
C SER A 155 -7.52 8.46 -14.94
N HIS A 156 -8.09 8.16 -16.10
CA HIS A 156 -9.35 7.45 -16.25
C HIS A 156 -9.05 6.07 -16.85
N ILE A 157 -9.96 5.11 -16.69
CA ILE A 157 -9.77 3.80 -17.31
C ILE A 157 -9.82 3.91 -18.83
N ASP A 158 -9.07 3.04 -19.48
CA ASP A 158 -9.13 2.82 -20.92
C ASP A 158 -9.55 1.36 -21.16
N ARG A 159 -10.45 1.15 -22.13
CA ARG A 159 -10.93 -0.21 -22.45
C ARG A 159 -9.96 -0.98 -23.31
N ASP A 160 -9.23 -0.27 -24.16
CA ASP A 160 -8.32 -0.84 -25.14
C ASP A 160 -6.88 -0.93 -24.61
N ASP A 161 -6.52 -0.12 -23.59
CA ASP A 161 -5.20 -0.08 -22.97
C ASP A 161 -5.33 -0.16 -21.43
N VAL A 162 -5.74 -1.32 -20.93
CA VAL A 162 -6.12 -1.54 -19.51
C VAL A 162 -5.00 -1.19 -18.55
N ASP A 163 -3.77 -1.56 -18.87
CA ASP A 163 -2.57 -1.38 -18.03
C ASP A 163 -1.76 -0.12 -18.40
N PHE A 164 -2.25 0.68 -19.35
CA PHE A 164 -1.56 1.85 -19.91
C PHE A 164 -0.18 1.53 -20.46
N SER A 165 0.00 0.32 -21.02
CA SER A 165 1.26 -0.11 -21.63
C SER A 165 1.69 0.77 -22.81
N THR A 166 0.75 1.37 -23.53
CA THR A 166 1.03 2.29 -24.65
C THR A 166 1.38 3.72 -24.19
N ARG A 167 1.08 4.08 -22.93
CA ARG A 167 1.27 5.45 -22.42
C ARG A 167 2.72 5.67 -21.98
N LYS A 168 3.31 6.82 -22.36
CA LYS A 168 4.71 7.18 -22.00
C LYS A 168 4.82 7.90 -20.65
N LYS A 169 3.78 8.65 -20.23
CA LYS A 169 3.83 9.49 -19.04
C LYS A 169 3.67 8.65 -17.77
N ALA A 170 4.74 8.50 -16.99
CA ALA A 170 4.78 7.68 -15.77
C ALA A 170 3.66 8.00 -14.77
N SER A 171 3.28 9.29 -14.62
CA SER A 171 2.20 9.68 -13.71
C SER A 171 0.82 9.15 -14.13
N LEU A 172 0.57 8.99 -15.44
CA LEU A 172 -0.68 8.39 -15.94
C LEU A 172 -0.70 6.89 -15.69
N VAL A 173 0.40 6.20 -16.00
CA VAL A 173 0.52 4.74 -15.82
C VAL A 173 0.37 4.36 -14.35
N TYR A 174 1.12 5.03 -13.48
CA TYR A 174 1.02 4.83 -12.04
C TYR A 174 -0.36 5.22 -11.49
N GLY A 175 -0.91 6.34 -11.97
CA GLY A 175 -2.23 6.81 -11.59
C GLY A 175 -3.33 5.81 -11.93
N ASN A 176 -3.26 5.21 -13.13
CA ASN A 176 -4.16 4.15 -13.57
C ASN A 176 -4.07 2.91 -12.65
N ALA A 177 -2.87 2.43 -12.35
CA ALA A 177 -2.67 1.28 -11.46
C ALA A 177 -3.20 1.54 -10.04
N LYS A 178 -2.92 2.73 -9.47
CA LYS A 178 -3.45 3.11 -8.15
C LYS A 178 -4.96 3.30 -8.15
N ARG A 179 -5.53 3.82 -9.26
CA ARG A 179 -6.98 3.91 -9.44
C ARG A 179 -7.63 2.53 -9.40
N HIS A 180 -7.12 1.58 -10.17
CA HIS A 180 -7.61 0.21 -10.16
C HIS A 180 -7.51 -0.41 -8.75
N LEU A 181 -6.35 -0.32 -8.08
CA LEU A 181 -6.18 -0.87 -6.74
C LEU A 181 -7.20 -0.32 -5.74
N MET A 182 -7.32 1.01 -5.67
CA MET A 182 -8.13 1.66 -4.64
C MET A 182 -9.63 1.34 -4.80
N PHE A 183 -10.16 1.48 -6.01
CA PHE A 183 -11.59 1.26 -6.26
C PHE A 183 -11.95 -0.23 -6.29
N ALA A 184 -11.08 -1.10 -6.82
CA ALA A 184 -11.29 -2.54 -6.76
C ALA A 184 -11.32 -3.06 -5.31
N LEU A 185 -10.41 -2.60 -4.45
CA LEU A 185 -10.38 -3.00 -3.05
C LEU A 185 -11.63 -2.54 -2.30
N LEU A 186 -12.04 -1.27 -2.43
CA LEU A 186 -13.24 -0.77 -1.78
C LEU A 186 -14.51 -1.51 -2.24
N SER A 187 -14.55 -1.95 -3.51
CA SER A 187 -15.65 -2.75 -4.03
C SER A 187 -15.68 -4.19 -3.49
N LEU A 188 -14.55 -4.73 -3.01
CA LEU A 188 -14.48 -6.07 -2.40
C LEU A 188 -15.17 -6.14 -1.03
N ASP A 189 -15.23 -5.03 -0.32
CA ASP A 189 -15.77 -4.96 1.04
C ASP A 189 -16.72 -3.77 1.20
N PRO A 190 -17.93 -3.85 0.64
CA PRO A 190 -18.91 -2.77 0.72
C PRO A 190 -19.34 -2.44 2.15
N THR A 191 -19.21 -3.40 3.08
CA THR A 191 -19.49 -3.18 4.50
C THR A 191 -18.50 -2.25 5.16
N GLY A 192 -17.28 -2.13 4.59
CA GLY A 192 -16.22 -1.27 5.06
C GLY A 192 -15.59 -1.72 6.39
N GLU A 193 -15.60 -3.02 6.66
CA GLU A 193 -15.04 -3.56 7.91
C GLU A 193 -13.62 -4.10 7.74
N GLY A 194 -13.31 -4.67 6.58
CA GLY A 194 -12.08 -5.39 6.32
C GLY A 194 -11.06 -4.64 5.46
N ILE A 195 -11.38 -3.46 4.92
CA ILE A 195 -10.48 -2.72 4.02
C ILE A 195 -10.35 -1.27 4.45
N ALA A 196 -9.10 -0.76 4.44
CA ALA A 196 -8.80 0.65 4.52
C ALA A 196 -7.89 1.06 3.36
N VAL A 197 -8.25 2.12 2.66
CA VAL A 197 -7.37 2.79 1.69
C VAL A 197 -6.79 4.02 2.36
N ALA A 198 -5.46 4.10 2.42
CA ALA A 198 -4.76 5.18 3.09
C ALA A 198 -3.72 5.84 2.17
N HIS A 199 -3.66 7.17 2.22
CA HIS A 199 -2.72 7.95 1.42
C HIS A 199 -1.69 8.65 2.32
N PRO A 200 -0.38 8.47 2.04
CA PRO A 200 0.69 9.04 2.87
C PRO A 200 0.87 10.56 2.72
N GLY A 201 0.18 11.20 1.79
CA GLY A 201 0.50 12.55 1.34
C GLY A 201 1.65 12.55 0.32
N ILE A 202 2.17 13.74 0.01
CA ILE A 202 3.35 13.85 -0.84
C ILE A 202 4.59 13.70 0.04
N THR A 203 5.34 12.60 -0.16
CA THR A 203 6.50 12.25 0.65
C THR A 203 7.79 12.33 -0.16
N GLN A 204 8.87 12.70 0.51
CA GLN A 204 10.22 12.60 -0.03
C GLN A 204 10.66 11.12 0.09
N THR A 205 10.24 10.30 -0.86
CA THR A 205 10.68 8.91 -1.01
C THR A 205 11.55 8.80 -2.25
N ASN A 206 12.04 7.61 -2.57
CA ASN A 206 12.87 7.33 -3.77
C ASN A 206 12.24 7.76 -5.11
N ILE A 207 10.99 8.21 -5.10
CA ILE A 207 10.32 8.84 -6.26
C ILE A 207 11.13 10.02 -6.82
N THR A 208 11.90 10.73 -5.97
CA THR A 208 12.72 11.87 -6.37
C THR A 208 14.15 11.51 -6.80
N ALA A 209 14.56 10.26 -6.66
CA ALA A 209 15.91 9.80 -7.01
C ALA A 209 16.21 9.84 -8.52
N HIS A 210 15.17 9.95 -9.36
CA HIS A 210 15.31 9.98 -10.83
C HIS A 210 15.37 11.36 -11.45
N TYR A 211 15.39 12.45 -10.64
CA TYR A 211 15.58 13.79 -11.19
C TYR A 211 17.07 14.06 -11.51
N PRO A 212 17.38 14.77 -12.61
CA PRO A 212 18.75 15.23 -12.90
C PRO A 212 19.34 15.97 -11.69
N LYS A 213 20.63 15.73 -11.38
CA LYS A 213 21.29 16.26 -10.18
C LYS A 213 21.12 17.78 -10.00
N LEU A 214 21.11 18.53 -11.10
CA LEU A 214 20.94 20.00 -11.08
C LEU A 214 19.51 20.39 -10.67
N VAL A 215 18.51 19.72 -11.22
CA VAL A 215 17.09 19.94 -10.88
C VAL A 215 16.84 19.55 -9.42
N TYR A 216 17.39 18.42 -8.98
CA TYR A 216 17.31 17.99 -7.60
C TYR A 216 17.93 19.00 -6.62
N ALA A 217 19.06 19.60 -6.94
CA ALA A 217 19.72 20.61 -6.10
C ALA A 217 18.84 21.85 -5.88
N ILE A 218 18.12 22.31 -6.93
CA ILE A 218 17.24 23.49 -6.86
C ILE A 218 15.95 23.19 -6.08
N ILE A 219 15.37 22.00 -6.28
CA ILE A 219 14.10 21.65 -5.65
C ILE A 219 14.25 21.03 -4.25
N LYS A 220 15.46 20.63 -3.87
CA LYS A 220 15.75 19.97 -2.58
C LYS A 220 15.33 20.81 -1.36
N TYR A 221 15.51 22.11 -1.39
CA TYR A 221 15.15 22.99 -0.27
C TYR A 221 13.64 23.19 -0.12
N PRO A 222 12.90 23.62 -1.16
CA PRO A 222 11.45 23.71 -1.08
C PRO A 222 10.78 22.33 -0.86
N MET A 223 11.37 21.26 -1.39
CA MET A 223 10.86 19.89 -1.14
C MET A 223 10.89 19.50 0.34
N LYS A 224 11.91 19.90 1.11
CA LYS A 224 11.96 19.63 2.56
C LYS A 224 10.79 20.26 3.34
N VAL A 225 10.24 21.35 2.84
CA VAL A 225 9.11 22.07 3.43
C VAL A 225 7.77 21.50 2.91
N ILE A 226 7.73 21.11 1.63
CA ILE A 226 6.51 20.66 0.93
C ILE A 226 6.22 19.18 1.20
N PHE A 227 7.23 18.34 1.42
CA PHE A 227 7.07 16.91 1.57
C PHE A 227 6.91 16.49 3.03
N MET A 228 5.98 15.60 3.28
CA MET A 228 5.84 15.01 4.62
C MET A 228 7.03 14.09 4.93
N ARG A 229 7.53 14.18 6.15
CA ARG A 229 8.52 13.22 6.65
C ARG A 229 7.90 11.82 6.72
N PRO A 230 8.64 10.75 6.38
CA PRO A 230 8.13 9.37 6.39
C PRO A 230 7.42 8.99 7.70
N LYS A 231 7.97 9.38 8.84
CA LYS A 231 7.38 9.20 10.19
C LYS A 231 5.97 9.79 10.37
N LYS A 232 5.62 10.84 9.63
CA LYS A 232 4.26 11.41 9.63
C LYS A 232 3.41 10.81 8.53
N ALA A 233 4.03 10.46 7.41
CA ALA A 233 3.38 9.91 6.24
C ALA A 233 2.80 8.50 6.46
N CYS A 234 3.38 7.71 7.37
CA CYS A 234 2.87 6.38 7.71
C CYS A 234 1.61 6.40 8.59
N LEU A 235 1.31 7.51 9.27
CA LEU A 235 0.17 7.58 10.21
C LEU A 235 -1.20 7.28 9.59
N PRO A 236 -1.55 7.70 8.36
CA PRO A 236 -2.81 7.29 7.74
C PRO A 236 -2.96 5.79 7.64
N MET A 237 -1.89 5.05 7.27
CA MET A 237 -1.91 3.59 7.17
C MET A 237 -2.09 2.93 8.54
N ILE A 238 -1.40 3.44 9.57
CA ILE A 238 -1.58 2.93 10.93
C ILE A 238 -3.00 3.19 11.44
N CYS A 239 -3.56 4.38 11.16
CA CYS A 239 -4.95 4.66 11.48
C CYS A 239 -5.91 3.69 10.76
N GLY A 240 -5.60 3.29 9.53
CA GLY A 240 -6.37 2.32 8.77
C GLY A 240 -6.48 0.94 9.42
N LEU A 241 -5.54 0.55 10.27
CA LEU A 241 -5.63 -0.70 11.05
C LEU A 241 -6.79 -0.67 12.05
N PHE A 242 -7.19 0.49 12.53
CA PHE A 242 -8.19 0.66 13.60
C PHE A 242 -9.51 1.29 13.11
N ASP A 243 -9.47 2.01 11.99
CA ASP A 243 -10.63 2.73 11.45
C ASP A 243 -10.74 2.50 9.94
N PRO A 244 -11.42 1.40 9.52
CA PRO A 244 -11.55 1.04 8.11
C PRO A 244 -12.36 2.06 7.32
N CYS A 245 -12.28 1.98 6.00
CA CYS A 245 -12.99 2.86 5.08
C CYS A 245 -14.30 2.22 4.63
N ARG A 246 -15.39 2.98 4.69
CA ARG A 246 -16.62 2.63 3.98
C ARG A 246 -16.43 2.84 2.47
N GLU A 247 -17.43 2.43 1.69
CA GLU A 247 -17.45 2.72 0.26
C GLU A 247 -17.16 4.20 0.00
N ASN A 248 -16.27 4.45 -0.96
CA ASN A 248 -15.83 5.80 -1.33
C ASN A 248 -15.14 6.64 -0.23
N GLU A 249 -14.64 6.01 0.83
CA GLU A 249 -13.81 6.70 1.82
C GLU A 249 -12.33 6.34 1.69
N TRP A 250 -11.47 7.24 2.11
CA TRP A 250 -10.05 6.98 2.35
C TRP A 250 -9.51 7.80 3.51
N ILE A 251 -8.34 7.41 3.98
CA ILE A 251 -7.63 8.11 5.05
C ILE A 251 -6.42 8.81 4.46
N GLY A 252 -6.40 10.13 4.50
CA GLY A 252 -5.29 10.94 3.98
C GLY A 252 -4.96 12.11 4.87
N PRO A 253 -3.93 12.91 4.52
CA PRO A 253 -3.64 14.15 5.22
C PRO A 253 -4.77 15.16 5.09
N ARG A 254 -5.05 15.90 6.18
CA ARG A 254 -6.20 16.82 6.27
C ARG A 254 -6.18 17.97 5.26
N ILE A 255 -5.01 18.46 4.90
CA ILE A 255 -4.83 19.68 4.09
C ILE A 255 -4.54 19.24 2.65
N PHE A 256 -5.51 19.39 1.76
CA PHE A 256 -5.46 19.08 0.32
C PHE A 256 -4.95 17.66 -0.01
N ASP A 257 -5.11 16.70 0.89
CA ASP A 257 -4.54 15.36 0.77
C ASP A 257 -3.00 15.33 0.66
N VAL A 258 -2.34 16.44 0.99
CA VAL A 258 -0.89 16.60 0.89
C VAL A 258 -0.24 16.62 2.28
N TRP A 259 -0.89 17.31 3.24
CA TRP A 259 -0.29 17.62 4.52
C TRP A 259 -1.22 17.44 5.72
N GLY A 260 -0.61 17.28 6.91
CA GLY A 260 -1.29 17.39 8.17
C GLY A 260 -1.57 16.06 8.84
N ARG A 261 -2.50 16.08 9.78
CA ARG A 261 -2.93 14.87 10.52
C ARG A 261 -3.82 14.01 9.62
N PRO A 262 -3.86 12.69 9.87
CA PRO A 262 -4.80 11.82 9.19
C PRO A 262 -6.25 12.30 9.37
N LYS A 263 -7.00 12.25 8.28
CA LYS A 263 -8.43 12.52 8.23
C LYS A 263 -9.09 11.53 7.28
N LYS A 264 -10.24 10.99 7.68
CA LYS A 264 -11.11 10.24 6.77
C LYS A 264 -11.89 11.23 5.90
N SER A 265 -11.95 11.00 4.62
CA SER A 265 -12.64 11.85 3.66
C SER A 265 -13.16 11.04 2.47
N ILE A 266 -14.06 11.63 1.71
CA ILE A 266 -14.60 10.99 0.51
C ILE A 266 -13.50 10.89 -0.56
N LEU A 267 -13.32 9.69 -1.09
CA LEU A 267 -12.47 9.42 -2.24
C LEU A 267 -13.18 9.88 -3.50
N LYS A 268 -12.70 10.99 -4.06
CA LYS A 268 -13.30 11.64 -5.24
C LYS A 268 -12.59 11.22 -6.53
N GLY A 269 -13.26 11.45 -7.65
CA GLY A 269 -12.65 11.40 -8.98
C GLY A 269 -12.83 10.07 -9.71
N CYS A 270 -13.73 9.19 -9.26
CA CYS A 270 -14.15 8.02 -10.01
C CYS A 270 -15.69 8.01 -10.10
N PRO A 271 -16.28 8.15 -11.29
CA PRO A 271 -17.71 7.96 -11.49
C PRO A 271 -18.13 6.52 -11.12
N PRO A 272 -19.38 6.31 -10.67
CA PRO A 272 -19.86 4.98 -10.26
C PRO A 272 -19.78 3.93 -11.36
N ASP A 273 -20.03 4.29 -12.61
CA ASP A 273 -19.91 3.40 -13.77
C ASP A 273 -18.45 2.96 -13.99
N GLU A 274 -17.49 3.87 -13.84
CA GLU A 274 -16.07 3.57 -13.93
C GLU A 274 -15.61 2.70 -12.76
N ALA A 275 -16.08 2.96 -11.54
CA ALA A 275 -15.79 2.12 -10.37
C ALA A 275 -16.31 0.69 -10.55
N ASN A 276 -17.52 0.53 -11.09
CA ASN A 276 -18.10 -0.77 -11.41
C ASN A 276 -17.30 -1.51 -12.49
N GLU A 277 -16.84 -0.80 -13.52
CA GLU A 277 -15.98 -1.39 -14.55
C GLU A 277 -14.63 -1.85 -13.97
N ILE A 278 -14.02 -1.06 -13.10
CA ILE A 278 -12.79 -1.45 -12.39
C ILE A 278 -13.01 -2.73 -11.57
N ALA A 279 -14.12 -2.81 -10.83
CA ALA A 279 -14.45 -3.98 -10.02
C ALA A 279 -14.60 -5.25 -10.87
N LYS A 280 -15.31 -5.17 -12.01
CA LYS A 280 -15.48 -6.27 -12.96
C LYS A 280 -14.14 -6.72 -13.55
N ARG A 281 -13.26 -5.78 -13.94
CA ARG A 281 -11.92 -6.08 -14.45
C ARG A 281 -11.06 -6.77 -13.40
N ALA A 282 -11.07 -6.25 -12.18
CA ALA A 282 -10.31 -6.81 -11.09
C ALA A 282 -10.77 -8.25 -10.78
N ASP A 283 -12.07 -8.52 -10.80
CA ASP A 283 -12.63 -9.87 -10.63
C ASP A 283 -12.19 -10.82 -11.77
N LYS A 284 -12.25 -10.35 -13.02
CA LYS A 284 -11.78 -11.11 -14.18
C LYS A 284 -10.30 -11.44 -14.07
N ILE A 285 -9.44 -10.44 -13.82
CA ILE A 285 -7.98 -10.60 -13.66
C ILE A 285 -7.68 -11.60 -12.55
N PHE A 286 -8.36 -11.47 -11.41
CA PHE A 286 -8.17 -12.42 -10.30
C PHE A 286 -8.50 -13.85 -10.70
N LYS A 287 -9.66 -14.08 -11.34
CA LYS A 287 -10.07 -15.43 -11.79
C LYS A 287 -9.10 -16.05 -12.79
N GLU A 288 -8.57 -15.25 -13.71
CA GLU A 288 -7.56 -15.70 -14.68
C GLU A 288 -6.23 -16.08 -14.01
N LEU A 289 -5.90 -15.47 -12.88
CA LEU A 289 -4.63 -15.69 -12.18
C LEU A 289 -4.73 -16.67 -11.01
N ASP A 290 -5.91 -17.12 -10.62
CA ASP A 290 -6.13 -17.97 -9.44
C ASP A 290 -6.06 -19.49 -9.75
N HIS A 291 -5.48 -19.86 -10.89
CA HIS A 291 -5.33 -21.26 -11.35
C HIS A 291 -3.95 -21.82 -11.09
#